data_fbd9d771830cdb1e1823f7640fdb725d
#
_entry.id   fbd9d771830cdb1e1823f7640fdb725d
#
_cell.length_a   1.000
_cell.length_b   1.000
_cell.length_c   1.000
_cell.angle_alpha   90.00
_cell.angle_beta   90.00
_cell.angle_gamma   90.00
#
_symmetry.space_group_name_H-M   'P 1'
#
loop_
_entity.id
_entity.type
_entity.pdbx_description
1 polymer ?
#
loop_
_entity_poly.entity_id
_entity_poly.type
_entity_poly.pdbx_seq_one_letter_code
_entity_poly.pdbx_strand_id
1 'polypeptide(L)'
;MPIQNEQLADYPFLDEMFEDDYFPNAQVEKGKAILVRLCEEIERNLPADITALYVLTHAATEEFNVLAAEFEEHDSEIETAARDCIATDFAGIAEAYGFKADIEELVAPRDW
;
A
#
# COMPACT_ATOMS: atom_id res chain seq x y z
N MET A 1 -7.66 14.92 0.55
CA MET A 1 -8.25 14.99 1.90
C MET A 1 -7.30 14.34 2.91
N PRO A 2 -7.05 14.94 4.06
CA PRO A 2 -6.20 14.29 5.05
C PRO A 2 -6.87 13.05 5.63
N ILE A 3 -6.05 12.06 5.98
CA ILE A 3 -6.51 10.84 6.61
C ILE A 3 -7.02 11.18 8.01
N GLN A 4 -8.23 10.72 8.33
CA GLN A 4 -8.87 10.97 9.63
C GLN A 4 -8.45 9.97 10.71
N ASN A 5 -8.07 8.76 10.32
CA ASN A 5 -7.64 7.73 11.26
C ASN A 5 -6.35 8.16 11.96
N GLU A 6 -6.40 8.28 13.28
CA GLU A 6 -5.26 8.77 14.08
C GLU A 6 -4.02 7.88 13.98
N GLN A 7 -4.21 6.58 13.80
CA GLN A 7 -3.09 5.64 13.67
C GLN A 7 -2.35 5.80 12.34
N LEU A 8 -3.04 6.31 11.32
CA LEU A 8 -2.50 6.39 9.97
C LEU A 8 -2.17 7.81 9.51
N ALA A 9 -2.71 8.82 10.18
CA ALA A 9 -2.55 10.22 9.76
C ALA A 9 -1.08 10.63 9.64
N ASP A 10 -0.23 10.16 10.55
CA ASP A 10 1.19 10.45 10.55
C ASP A 10 2.05 9.19 10.34
N TYR A 11 1.45 8.11 9.86
CA TYR A 11 2.16 6.86 9.68
C TYR A 11 3.19 6.98 8.54
N PRO A 12 4.45 6.55 8.78
CA PRO A 12 5.50 6.66 7.76
C PRO A 12 5.45 5.49 6.79
N PHE A 13 4.48 5.51 5.87
CA PHE A 13 4.33 4.45 4.88
C PHE A 13 5.62 4.25 4.09
N LEU A 14 5.99 2.99 3.90
CA LEU A 14 7.16 2.56 3.13
C LEU A 14 8.47 3.12 3.67
N ASP A 15 8.54 3.36 4.99
CA ASP A 15 9.69 3.96 5.65
C ASP A 15 11.00 3.22 5.32
N GLU A 16 10.99 1.90 5.39
CA GLU A 16 12.17 1.08 5.09
C GLU A 16 12.64 1.24 3.64
N MET A 17 11.71 1.44 2.71
CA MET A 17 12.07 1.66 1.31
C MET A 17 12.70 3.03 1.10
N PHE A 18 12.24 4.04 1.84
CA PHE A 18 12.86 5.37 1.77
C PHE A 18 14.28 5.36 2.32
N GLU A 19 14.57 4.52 3.29
CA GLU A 19 15.89 4.42 3.90
C GLU A 19 16.89 3.63 3.06
N ASP A 20 16.41 2.88 2.07
CA ASP A 20 17.24 2.02 1.24
C ASP A 20 17.53 2.70 -0.11
N ASP A 21 18.80 3.01 -0.36
CA ASP A 21 19.23 3.68 -1.59
C ASP A 21 18.96 2.87 -2.86
N TYR A 22 18.69 1.58 -2.74
CA TYR A 22 18.33 0.74 -3.88
C TYR A 22 17.03 1.20 -4.55
N PHE A 23 16.11 1.80 -3.78
CA PHE A 23 14.82 2.24 -4.28
C PHE A 23 14.83 3.74 -4.58
N PRO A 24 14.51 4.16 -5.84
CA PRO A 24 14.44 5.58 -6.17
C PRO A 24 13.36 6.29 -5.34
N ASN A 25 13.73 7.37 -4.65
CA ASN A 25 12.79 8.09 -3.78
C ASN A 25 11.52 8.54 -4.52
N ALA A 26 11.65 8.99 -5.77
CA ALA A 26 10.50 9.44 -6.54
C ALA A 26 9.45 8.34 -6.72
N GLN A 27 9.89 7.10 -6.98
CA GLN A 27 9.00 5.97 -7.14
C GLN A 27 8.43 5.52 -5.79
N VAL A 28 9.22 5.55 -4.71
CA VAL A 28 8.71 5.25 -3.37
C VAL A 28 7.65 6.26 -2.96
N GLU A 29 7.83 7.53 -3.30
CA GLU A 29 6.81 8.57 -3.06
C GLU A 29 5.49 8.24 -3.76
N LYS A 30 5.55 7.71 -4.98
CA LYS A 30 4.35 7.26 -5.69
C LYS A 30 3.66 6.12 -4.96
N GLY A 31 4.44 5.18 -4.42
CA GLY A 31 3.89 4.08 -3.61
C GLY A 31 3.21 4.59 -2.35
N LYS A 32 3.84 5.53 -1.67
CA LYS A 32 3.24 6.16 -0.50
C LYS A 32 1.91 6.83 -0.86
N ALA A 33 1.86 7.53 -2.00
CA ALA A 33 0.63 8.18 -2.45
C ALA A 33 -0.48 7.16 -2.72
N ILE A 34 -0.15 5.98 -3.23
CA ILE A 34 -1.12 4.90 -3.44
C ILE A 34 -1.75 4.50 -2.10
N LEU A 35 -0.91 4.30 -1.08
CA LEU A 35 -1.37 3.88 0.25
C LEU A 35 -2.20 4.99 0.93
N VAL A 36 -1.79 6.24 0.79
CA VAL A 36 -2.56 7.38 1.33
C VAL A 36 -3.94 7.44 0.67
N ARG A 37 -4.00 7.30 -0.66
CA ARG A 37 -5.29 7.29 -1.37
C ARG A 37 -6.15 6.11 -0.96
N LEU A 38 -5.54 4.95 -0.70
CA LEU A 38 -6.29 3.79 -0.21
C LEU A 38 -6.98 4.14 1.11
N CYS A 39 -6.27 4.77 2.04
CA CYS A 39 -6.85 5.19 3.32
C CYS A 39 -8.01 6.17 3.10
N GLU A 40 -7.82 7.14 2.20
CA GLU A 40 -8.85 8.12 1.88
C GLU A 40 -10.09 7.44 1.28
N GLU A 41 -9.88 6.45 0.41
CA GLU A 41 -10.98 5.70 -0.21
C GLU A 41 -11.73 4.86 0.83
N ILE A 42 -11.03 4.26 1.78
CA ILE A 42 -11.66 3.52 2.87
C ILE A 42 -12.54 4.46 3.69
N GLU A 43 -12.04 5.64 4.00
CA GLU A 43 -12.79 6.62 4.79
C GLU A 43 -13.98 7.17 4.04
N ARG A 44 -13.88 7.33 2.73
CA ARG A 44 -14.97 7.82 1.88
C ARG A 44 -16.06 6.77 1.69
N ASN A 45 -15.65 5.53 1.42
CA ASN A 45 -16.58 4.46 1.04
C ASN A 45 -17.14 3.69 2.23
N LEU A 46 -16.47 3.74 3.38
CA LEU A 46 -16.90 3.05 4.60
C LEU A 46 -17.27 1.59 4.31
N PRO A 47 -16.32 0.76 3.84
CA PRO A 47 -16.64 -0.62 3.47
C PRO A 47 -17.33 -1.35 4.62
N ALA A 48 -18.48 -1.96 4.32
CA ALA A 48 -19.33 -2.57 5.33
C ALA A 48 -18.79 -3.94 5.80
N ASP A 49 -17.97 -4.59 4.97
CA ASP A 49 -17.44 -5.92 5.26
C ASP A 49 -16.06 -6.09 4.61
N ILE A 50 -15.44 -7.24 4.88
CA ILE A 50 -14.11 -7.54 4.37
C ILE A 50 -14.09 -7.64 2.84
N THR A 51 -15.17 -8.11 2.22
CA THR A 51 -15.26 -8.22 0.77
C THR A 51 -15.18 -6.83 0.13
N ALA A 52 -15.90 -5.86 0.69
CA ALA A 52 -15.86 -4.48 0.20
C ALA A 52 -14.48 -3.87 0.39
N LEU A 53 -13.80 -4.18 1.51
CA LEU A 53 -12.43 -3.74 1.74
C LEU A 53 -11.49 -4.30 0.67
N TYR A 54 -11.59 -5.57 0.34
CA TYR A 54 -10.72 -6.18 -0.66
C TYR A 54 -10.86 -5.54 -2.04
N VAL A 55 -12.03 -5.05 -2.40
CA VAL A 55 -12.20 -4.31 -3.67
C VAL A 55 -11.24 -3.11 -3.69
N LEU A 56 -11.16 -2.38 -2.59
CA LEU A 56 -10.31 -1.19 -2.49
C LEU A 56 -8.82 -1.57 -2.45
N THR A 57 -8.46 -2.58 -1.68
CA THR A 57 -7.05 -2.99 -1.59
C THR A 57 -6.56 -3.60 -2.89
N HIS A 58 -7.41 -4.33 -3.60
CA HIS A 58 -7.04 -4.89 -4.90
C HIS A 58 -6.78 -3.81 -5.93
N ALA A 59 -7.60 -2.75 -5.95
CA ALA A 59 -7.37 -1.61 -6.85
C ALA A 59 -6.03 -0.95 -6.55
N ALA A 60 -5.69 -0.76 -5.27
CA ALA A 60 -4.40 -0.19 -4.87
C ALA A 60 -3.24 -1.13 -5.25
N THR A 61 -3.44 -2.44 -5.10
CA THR A 61 -2.42 -3.43 -5.47
C THR A 61 -2.13 -3.36 -6.97
N GLU A 62 -3.16 -3.18 -7.80
CA GLU A 62 -2.96 -3.03 -9.24
C GLU A 62 -2.19 -1.76 -9.59
N GLU A 63 -2.35 -0.69 -8.82
CA GLU A 63 -1.53 0.50 -8.99
C GLU A 63 -0.07 0.21 -8.67
N PHE A 64 0.20 -0.64 -7.67
CA PHE A 64 1.56 -1.10 -7.39
C PHE A 64 2.11 -1.97 -8.52
N ASN A 65 1.27 -2.73 -9.23
CA ASN A 65 1.72 -3.49 -10.39
C ASN A 65 2.28 -2.54 -11.46
N VAL A 66 1.60 -1.42 -11.70
CA VAL A 66 2.08 -0.40 -12.63
C VAL A 66 3.38 0.23 -12.12
N LEU A 67 3.43 0.53 -10.82
CA LEU A 67 4.61 1.13 -10.20
C LEU A 67 5.81 0.18 -10.26
N ALA A 68 5.59 -1.14 -10.16
CA ALA A 68 6.66 -2.13 -10.27
C ALA A 68 7.40 -2.00 -11.60
N ALA A 69 6.66 -1.77 -12.68
CA ALA A 69 7.27 -1.53 -13.99
C ALA A 69 8.13 -0.26 -14.00
N GLU A 70 7.71 0.78 -13.28
CA GLU A 70 8.50 2.01 -13.16
C GLU A 70 9.79 1.77 -12.39
N PHE A 71 9.76 0.93 -11.35
CA PHE A 71 10.99 0.57 -10.64
C PHE A 71 11.98 -0.10 -11.58
N GLU A 72 11.51 -1.01 -12.43
CA GLU A 72 12.38 -1.68 -13.39
C GLU A 72 13.00 -0.72 -14.39
N GLU A 73 12.29 0.32 -14.79
CA GLU A 73 12.83 1.36 -15.68
C GLU A 73 13.96 2.15 -15.03
N HIS A 74 14.05 2.15 -13.71
CA HIS A 74 15.08 2.85 -12.95
C HIS A 74 16.10 1.90 -12.32
N ASP A 75 16.25 0.71 -12.90
CA ASP A 75 17.21 -0.32 -12.44
C ASP A 75 16.94 -0.78 -11.01
N SER A 76 15.68 -0.83 -10.61
CA SER A 76 15.26 -1.31 -9.32
C SER A 76 14.13 -2.32 -9.49
N GLU A 77 13.76 -3.00 -8.42
CA GLU A 77 12.69 -4.01 -8.45
C GLU A 77 11.97 -4.05 -7.13
N ILE A 78 10.69 -4.40 -7.17
CA ILE A 78 9.96 -4.75 -5.94
C ILE A 78 10.30 -6.20 -5.64
N GLU A 79 11.36 -6.41 -4.87
CA GLU A 79 11.81 -7.73 -4.46
C GLU A 79 11.38 -8.03 -3.02
N THR A 80 11.85 -9.11 -2.42
CA THR A 80 11.37 -9.62 -1.13
C THR A 80 11.23 -8.55 -0.05
N ALA A 81 12.26 -7.73 0.16
CA ALA A 81 12.23 -6.70 1.20
C ALA A 81 11.14 -5.64 0.93
N ALA A 82 11.05 -5.19 -0.31
CA ALA A 82 10.03 -4.21 -0.69
C ALA A 82 8.64 -4.82 -0.64
N ARG A 83 8.49 -6.06 -1.11
CA ARG A 83 7.23 -6.79 -1.06
C ARG A 83 6.71 -6.89 0.36
N ASP A 84 7.58 -7.28 1.29
CA ASP A 84 7.20 -7.40 2.70
C ASP A 84 6.83 -6.05 3.28
N CYS A 85 7.55 -5.00 2.93
CA CYS A 85 7.28 -3.64 3.40
C CYS A 85 5.89 -3.16 2.94
N ILE A 86 5.60 -3.34 1.65
CA ILE A 86 4.32 -2.94 1.07
C ILE A 86 3.17 -3.75 1.68
N ALA A 87 3.33 -5.06 1.74
CA ALA A 87 2.28 -5.94 2.28
C ALA A 87 2.02 -5.66 3.75
N THR A 88 3.06 -5.39 4.53
CA THR A 88 2.91 -5.04 5.95
C THR A 88 2.11 -3.75 6.11
N ASP A 89 2.34 -2.76 5.24
CA ASP A 89 1.59 -1.52 5.30
C ASP A 89 0.12 -1.73 4.92
N PHE A 90 -0.18 -2.59 3.93
CA PHE A 90 -1.56 -2.97 3.63
C PHE A 90 -2.23 -3.60 4.86
N ALA A 91 -1.54 -4.52 5.53
CA ALA A 91 -2.07 -5.18 6.72
C ALA A 91 -2.32 -4.18 7.85
N GLY A 92 -1.39 -3.25 8.04
CA GLY A 92 -1.53 -2.20 9.06
C GLY A 92 -2.72 -1.29 8.79
N ILE A 93 -2.97 -0.98 7.53
CA ILE A 93 -4.13 -0.18 7.14
C ILE A 93 -5.43 -0.93 7.48
N ALA A 94 -5.53 -2.20 7.08
CA ALA A 94 -6.72 -2.99 7.36
C ALA A 94 -6.99 -3.06 8.86
N GLU A 95 -5.96 -3.33 9.65
CA GLU A 95 -6.08 -3.42 11.11
C GLU A 95 -6.52 -2.08 11.72
N ALA A 96 -5.95 -0.97 11.25
CA ALA A 96 -6.29 0.35 11.77
C ALA A 96 -7.76 0.70 11.56
N TYR A 97 -8.38 0.17 10.50
CA TYR A 97 -9.80 0.36 10.23
C TYR A 97 -10.67 -0.77 10.80
N GLY A 98 -10.09 -1.63 11.61
CA GLY A 98 -10.86 -2.64 12.34
C GLY A 98 -11.13 -3.93 11.59
N PHE A 99 -10.41 -4.20 10.51
CA PHE A 99 -10.60 -5.43 9.73
C PHE A 99 -9.53 -6.47 10.07
N LYS A 100 -9.95 -7.70 10.25
CA LYS A 100 -9.05 -8.84 10.39
C LYS A 100 -8.89 -9.45 9.01
N ALA A 101 -7.96 -8.94 8.24
CA ALA A 101 -7.78 -9.33 6.85
C ALA A 101 -6.58 -10.27 6.69
N ASP A 102 -6.69 -11.18 5.71
CA ASP A 102 -5.59 -12.03 5.30
C ASP A 102 -4.66 -11.20 4.43
N ILE A 103 -3.39 -11.08 4.82
CA ILE A 103 -2.41 -10.27 4.09
C ILE A 103 -2.28 -10.73 2.64
N GLU A 104 -2.35 -12.04 2.38
CA GLU A 104 -2.27 -12.58 1.02
C GLU A 104 -3.48 -12.14 0.18
N GLU A 105 -4.66 -12.08 0.79
CA GLU A 105 -5.86 -11.62 0.09
C GLU A 105 -5.84 -10.12 -0.19
N LEU A 106 -5.28 -9.33 0.74
CA LEU A 106 -5.19 -7.88 0.56
C LEU A 106 -4.45 -7.52 -0.72
N VAL A 107 -3.41 -8.28 -1.05
CA VAL A 107 -2.56 -8.02 -2.21
C VAL A 107 -2.64 -9.13 -3.27
N ALA A 108 -3.77 -9.85 -3.31
CA ALA A 108 -3.94 -11.01 -4.19
C ALA A 108 -3.62 -10.76 -5.66
N PRO A 109 -4.00 -9.62 -6.28
CA PRO A 109 -3.70 -9.40 -7.69
C PRO A 109 -2.27 -8.95 -7.99
N ARG A 110 -1.38 -8.92 -7.00
CA ARG A 110 0.00 -8.46 -7.21
C ARG A 110 0.75 -9.34 -8.21
N ASP A 111 1.62 -8.71 -8.99
CA ASP A 111 2.52 -9.42 -9.90
C ASP A 111 4.00 -9.19 -9.54
N TRP A 112 4.24 -8.63 -8.39
CA TRP A 112 5.58 -8.34 -7.85
C TRP A 112 5.93 -9.20 -6.66
#